data_87033c4080e56b212d4e76d0b4186565
#
_entry.id   87033c4080e56b212d4e76d0b4186565
#
_cell.length_a   1.000
_cell.length_b   1.000
_cell.length_c   1.000
_cell.angle_alpha   90.00
_cell.angle_beta   90.00
_cell.angle_gamma   90.00
#
_symmetry.space_group_name_H-M   'P 1'
#
loop_
_entity.id
_entity.type
_entity.pdbx_description
1 polymer ?
#
loop_
_entity_poly.entity_id
_entity_poly.type
_entity_poly.pdbx_seq_one_letter_code
_entity_poly.pdbx_strand_id
1 'polypeptide(L)'
;VDLLEQHAFGNYRQLLEAVTLSPAMGVYLAMRGNQKEDTKTGRVPDENYAREVMQLFSIGLVQLNADGAPKLGSDGKPLETYTQAQITELARVFTGWDYDGASSTDPAYVKKPMVNNPARFATGAKKVLDADIPATADGAAAMKTAMDTLANHPNVGPFLGRQLIQRLVTSHPSPAYVARVAGVWADNGAGVRGDLKAVVRAVLLDSEARSAATAPSAGKLREPVQRLLQWGRSFGAASPTGLWNIGDTTNPATRLGQSPLRSPSVFNFFRPGYVPPGSTLGTNAITAPEFQLCNESTAAGYLNFLQTAIASGIGEVKASYTAELALATDAPALVADLALRLSGGGISAETQATIATAVATINAGTDAGKANRVYAAILMLMASPEYLIQK
;
A
#
# COMPACT_ATOMS: atom_id res chain seq x y z
N VAL A 1 7.31 9.71 -4.88
CA VAL A 1 7.71 9.28 -3.54
C VAL A 1 7.85 10.49 -2.63
N ASP A 2 8.71 11.46 -2.95
CA ASP A 2 9.02 12.66 -2.14
C ASP A 2 7.77 13.42 -1.71
N LEU A 3 6.78 13.58 -2.61
CA LEU A 3 5.50 14.22 -2.31
C LEU A 3 4.71 13.43 -1.24
N LEU A 4 4.68 12.11 -1.32
CA LEU A 4 4.01 11.27 -0.33
C LEU A 4 4.70 11.34 1.03
N GLU A 5 6.03 11.37 1.06
CA GLU A 5 6.83 11.56 2.27
C GLU A 5 6.57 12.93 2.91
N GLN A 6 6.59 13.99 2.10
CA GLN A 6 6.32 15.37 2.56
C GLN A 6 4.95 15.50 3.23
N HIS A 7 3.93 14.80 2.72
CA HIS A 7 2.56 14.89 3.22
C HIS A 7 2.15 13.74 4.16
N ALA A 8 3.06 12.80 4.49
CA ALA A 8 2.73 11.57 5.24
C ALA A 8 2.06 11.85 6.59
N PHE A 9 2.42 12.95 7.26
CA PHE A 9 1.88 13.38 8.55
C PHE A 9 1.18 14.75 8.47
N GLY A 10 0.82 15.18 7.26
CA GLY A 10 0.09 16.41 7.00
C GLY A 10 -1.43 16.20 7.02
N ASN A 11 -2.13 17.07 6.30
CA ASN A 11 -3.58 16.97 6.13
C ASN A 11 -3.93 16.22 4.83
N TYR A 12 -4.84 15.26 4.92
CA TYR A 12 -5.28 14.46 3.79
C TYR A 12 -5.79 15.30 2.61
N ARG A 13 -6.53 16.37 2.86
CA ARG A 13 -7.02 17.27 1.81
C ARG A 13 -5.88 17.86 0.97
N GLN A 14 -4.78 18.24 1.63
CA GLN A 14 -3.58 18.75 0.97
C GLN A 14 -2.85 17.65 0.20
N LEU A 15 -2.75 16.45 0.79
CA LEU A 15 -2.17 15.29 0.11
C LEU A 15 -2.95 14.94 -1.16
N LEU A 16 -4.28 14.90 -1.10
CA LEU A 16 -5.14 14.58 -2.23
C LEU A 16 -4.92 15.56 -3.38
N GLU A 17 -4.89 16.87 -3.11
CA GLU A 17 -4.63 17.89 -4.12
C GLU A 17 -3.21 17.80 -4.68
N ALA A 18 -2.22 17.62 -3.84
CA ALA A 18 -0.82 17.52 -4.27
C ALA A 18 -0.60 16.30 -5.18
N VAL A 19 -1.24 15.17 -4.87
CA VAL A 19 -1.22 13.97 -5.74
C VAL A 19 -1.97 14.23 -7.05
N THR A 20 -3.12 14.87 -6.99
CA THR A 20 -3.93 15.25 -8.16
C THR A 20 -3.12 16.10 -9.14
N LEU A 21 -2.40 17.08 -8.63
CA LEU A 21 -1.59 18.00 -9.45
C LEU A 21 -0.21 17.45 -9.82
N SER A 22 0.17 16.27 -9.33
CA SER A 22 1.44 15.65 -9.69
C SER A 22 1.45 15.23 -11.16
N PRO A 23 2.46 15.63 -11.95
CA PRO A 23 2.60 15.17 -13.34
C PRO A 23 2.66 13.66 -13.49
N ALA A 24 3.26 12.94 -12.54
CA ALA A 24 3.30 11.48 -12.55
C ALA A 24 1.88 10.88 -12.50
N MET A 25 1.01 11.41 -11.64
CA MET A 25 -0.39 11.01 -11.55
C MET A 25 -1.17 11.45 -12.80
N GLY A 26 -0.93 12.68 -13.28
CA GLY A 26 -1.56 13.21 -14.48
C GLY A 26 -1.29 12.37 -15.73
N VAL A 27 -0.09 11.81 -15.85
CA VAL A 27 0.29 10.88 -16.93
C VAL A 27 -0.34 9.50 -16.69
N TYR A 28 -0.28 9.00 -15.45
CA TYR A 28 -0.72 7.65 -15.12
C TYR A 28 -2.23 7.44 -15.33
N LEU A 29 -3.05 8.43 -14.98
CA LEU A 29 -4.52 8.35 -15.07
C LEU A 29 -5.12 9.32 -16.09
N ALA A 30 -4.35 9.75 -17.09
CA ALA A 30 -4.77 10.54 -18.23
C ALA A 30 -5.40 11.92 -17.90
N MET A 31 -5.17 12.46 -16.70
CA MET A 31 -5.62 13.81 -16.37
C MET A 31 -4.81 14.87 -17.12
N ARG A 32 -3.50 14.65 -17.30
CA ARG A 32 -2.64 15.57 -18.03
C ARG A 32 -3.03 15.63 -19.53
N GLY A 33 -3.26 16.83 -20.01
CA GLY A 33 -3.66 17.05 -21.41
C GLY A 33 -5.13 16.76 -21.71
N ASN A 34 -5.93 16.35 -20.69
CA ASN A 34 -7.37 16.23 -20.83
C ASN A 34 -8.01 17.58 -21.18
N GLN A 35 -8.98 17.61 -22.10
CA GLN A 35 -9.53 18.84 -22.64
C GLN A 35 -11.06 18.83 -22.58
N LYS A 36 -11.62 20.05 -22.53
CA LYS A 36 -13.05 20.26 -22.64
C LYS A 36 -13.65 19.58 -23.87
N GLU A 37 -14.95 19.42 -23.84
CA GLU A 37 -15.76 18.91 -24.93
C GLU A 37 -15.56 19.73 -26.23
N ASP A 38 -15.64 19.04 -27.37
CA ASP A 38 -15.61 19.65 -28.70
C ASP A 38 -16.63 18.95 -29.59
N THR A 39 -17.74 19.64 -29.87
CA THR A 39 -18.85 19.10 -30.66
C THR A 39 -18.49 18.86 -32.12
N LYS A 40 -17.45 19.53 -32.64
CA LYS A 40 -17.02 19.36 -34.05
C LYS A 40 -16.25 18.05 -34.25
N THR A 41 -15.48 17.64 -33.22
CA THR A 41 -14.68 16.42 -33.28
C THR A 41 -15.29 15.26 -32.51
N GLY A 42 -16.35 15.50 -31.74
CA GLY A 42 -16.97 14.51 -30.85
C GLY A 42 -16.16 14.23 -29.59
N ARG A 43 -15.13 15.05 -29.30
CA ARG A 43 -14.32 14.87 -28.07
C ARG A 43 -15.16 15.14 -26.84
N VAL A 44 -15.02 14.28 -25.86
CA VAL A 44 -15.52 14.44 -24.47
C VAL A 44 -14.36 14.41 -23.49
N PRO A 45 -14.49 15.01 -22.29
CA PRO A 45 -13.48 14.90 -21.25
C PRO A 45 -13.19 13.44 -20.89
N ASP A 46 -11.91 13.12 -20.66
CA ASP A 46 -11.51 11.81 -20.16
C ASP A 46 -11.95 11.63 -18.69
N GLU A 47 -12.62 10.53 -18.39
CA GLU A 47 -13.21 10.24 -17.08
C GLU A 47 -12.29 9.43 -16.15
N ASN A 48 -11.15 8.94 -16.64
CA ASN A 48 -10.33 7.99 -15.90
C ASN A 48 -9.93 8.53 -14.53
N TYR A 49 -9.32 9.71 -14.48
CA TYR A 49 -8.92 10.29 -13.19
C TYR A 49 -10.13 10.60 -12.29
N ALA A 50 -11.22 11.09 -12.85
CA ALA A 50 -12.45 11.40 -12.09
C ALA A 50 -13.01 10.15 -11.41
N ARG A 51 -12.99 9.02 -12.08
CA ARG A 51 -13.42 7.72 -11.55
C ARG A 51 -12.51 7.27 -10.43
N GLU A 52 -11.20 7.30 -10.66
CA GLU A 52 -10.23 6.75 -9.70
C GLU A 52 -10.06 7.62 -8.46
N VAL A 53 -10.16 8.94 -8.56
CA VAL A 53 -10.10 9.81 -7.39
C VAL A 53 -11.29 9.57 -6.45
N MET A 54 -12.49 9.30 -6.98
CA MET A 54 -13.65 8.92 -6.17
C MET A 54 -13.55 7.48 -5.67
N GLN A 55 -13.28 6.53 -6.55
CA GLN A 55 -13.33 5.10 -6.25
C GLN A 55 -12.21 4.62 -5.34
N LEU A 56 -10.97 5.02 -5.63
CA LEU A 56 -9.79 4.46 -4.97
C LEU A 56 -9.15 5.41 -3.97
N PHE A 57 -9.19 6.71 -4.23
CA PHE A 57 -8.41 7.65 -3.45
C PHE A 57 -9.21 8.40 -2.39
N SER A 58 -10.56 8.39 -2.44
CA SER A 58 -11.37 9.17 -1.48
C SER A 58 -12.58 8.45 -0.92
N ILE A 59 -13.67 8.29 -1.67
CA ILE A 59 -14.97 7.93 -1.11
C ILE A 59 -15.40 6.47 -1.32
N GLY A 60 -14.74 5.75 -2.25
CA GLY A 60 -15.12 4.38 -2.58
C GLY A 60 -16.46 4.27 -3.34
N LEU A 61 -16.86 3.03 -3.68
CA LEU A 61 -18.07 2.77 -4.48
C LEU A 61 -19.36 2.78 -3.66
N VAL A 62 -19.28 2.51 -2.37
CA VAL A 62 -20.42 2.22 -1.50
C VAL A 62 -20.40 3.13 -0.29
N GLN A 63 -21.56 3.66 0.07
CA GLN A 63 -21.72 4.45 1.29
C GLN A 63 -21.49 3.59 2.52
N LEU A 64 -20.71 4.09 3.46
CA LEU A 64 -20.29 3.39 4.66
C LEU A 64 -20.84 4.05 5.92
N ASN A 65 -21.11 3.22 6.93
CA ASN A 65 -21.21 3.62 8.31
C ASN A 65 -19.79 3.93 8.87
N ALA A 66 -19.72 4.54 10.03
CA ALA A 66 -18.43 4.87 10.65
C ALA A 66 -17.56 3.65 10.94
N ASP A 67 -18.16 2.48 11.13
CA ASP A 67 -17.50 1.20 11.36
C ASP A 67 -17.03 0.49 10.07
N GLY A 68 -17.22 1.11 8.91
CA GLY A 68 -16.87 0.56 7.61
C GLY A 68 -17.89 -0.42 7.04
N ALA A 69 -19.02 -0.67 7.71
CA ALA A 69 -20.10 -1.47 7.16
C ALA A 69 -20.86 -0.70 6.07
N PRO A 70 -21.28 -1.35 4.97
CA PRO A 70 -22.09 -0.70 3.95
C PRO A 70 -23.44 -0.18 4.51
N LYS A 71 -23.84 1.00 4.06
CA LYS A 71 -25.22 1.47 4.24
C LYS A 71 -26.10 0.76 3.23
N LEU A 72 -27.23 0.25 3.69
CA LEU A 72 -28.17 -0.48 2.84
C LEU A 72 -29.38 0.39 2.51
N GLY A 73 -29.87 0.28 1.27
CA GLY A 73 -31.12 0.84 0.84
C GLY A 73 -32.31 0.03 1.32
N SER A 74 -33.53 0.47 0.99
CA SER A 74 -34.77 -0.22 1.31
C SER A 74 -34.91 -1.61 0.67
N ASP A 75 -34.15 -1.87 -0.40
CA ASP A 75 -34.05 -3.14 -1.11
C ASP A 75 -32.97 -4.09 -0.52
N GLY A 76 -32.31 -3.71 0.55
CA GLY A 76 -31.24 -4.45 1.20
C GLY A 76 -29.90 -4.43 0.47
N LYS A 77 -29.76 -3.66 -0.61
CA LYS A 77 -28.49 -3.53 -1.34
C LYS A 77 -27.67 -2.35 -0.83
N PRO A 78 -26.34 -2.40 -0.96
CA PRO A 78 -25.48 -1.28 -0.65
C PRO A 78 -25.84 -0.04 -1.47
N LEU A 79 -25.86 1.12 -0.81
CA LEU A 79 -26.06 2.41 -1.47
C LEU A 79 -24.78 2.86 -2.18
N GLU A 80 -24.87 3.27 -3.43
CA GLU A 80 -23.74 3.83 -4.17
C GLU A 80 -23.35 5.21 -3.63
N THR A 81 -22.04 5.52 -3.67
CA THR A 81 -21.53 6.86 -3.28
C THR A 81 -21.72 7.90 -4.37
N TYR A 82 -21.70 7.49 -5.62
CA TYR A 82 -21.82 8.37 -6.79
C TYR A 82 -22.38 7.62 -8.00
N THR A 83 -22.87 8.36 -8.95
CA THR A 83 -23.43 7.88 -10.21
C THR A 83 -22.47 8.13 -11.38
N GLN A 84 -22.72 7.51 -12.53
CA GLN A 84 -21.98 7.78 -13.77
C GLN A 84 -22.06 9.26 -14.19
N ALA A 85 -23.20 9.91 -14.02
CA ALA A 85 -23.35 11.35 -14.34
C ALA A 85 -22.41 12.22 -13.47
N GLN A 86 -22.21 11.87 -12.21
CA GLN A 86 -21.29 12.60 -11.32
C GLN A 86 -19.83 12.39 -11.71
N ILE A 87 -19.46 11.22 -12.28
CA ILE A 87 -18.13 11.03 -12.86
C ILE A 87 -17.92 11.97 -14.05
N THR A 88 -18.89 12.04 -14.97
CA THR A 88 -18.83 12.91 -16.15
C THR A 88 -18.69 14.38 -15.75
N GLU A 89 -19.45 14.84 -14.76
CA GLU A 89 -19.34 16.22 -14.25
C GLU A 89 -17.98 16.50 -13.58
N LEU A 90 -17.48 15.57 -12.79
CA LEU A 90 -16.15 15.70 -12.16
C LEU A 90 -15.02 15.70 -13.20
N ALA A 91 -15.14 14.92 -14.28
CA ALA A 91 -14.15 14.89 -15.36
C ALA A 91 -13.96 16.27 -16.01
N ARG A 92 -14.99 17.09 -16.07
CA ARG A 92 -14.92 18.47 -16.57
C ARG A 92 -14.06 19.38 -15.70
N VAL A 93 -13.97 19.13 -14.39
CA VAL A 93 -13.05 19.83 -13.46
C VAL A 93 -11.59 19.51 -13.78
N PHE A 94 -11.32 18.30 -14.24
CA PHE A 94 -9.98 17.80 -14.55
C PHE A 94 -9.51 18.09 -15.96
N THR A 95 -10.20 18.96 -16.70
CA THR A 95 -9.77 19.43 -18.02
C THR A 95 -8.80 20.62 -17.91
N GLY A 96 -7.93 20.78 -18.92
CA GLY A 96 -7.02 21.90 -19.05
C GLY A 96 -5.73 21.80 -18.23
N TRP A 97 -5.52 20.75 -17.46
CA TRP A 97 -4.30 20.60 -16.64
C TRP A 97 -3.14 20.02 -17.47
N ASP A 98 -1.96 20.65 -17.38
CA ASP A 98 -0.74 20.25 -18.11
C ASP A 98 0.50 20.70 -17.34
N TYR A 99 1.67 20.33 -17.83
CA TYR A 99 2.95 20.72 -17.25
C TYR A 99 3.10 22.24 -17.07
N ASP A 100 3.76 22.64 -16.00
CA ASP A 100 4.21 24.01 -15.80
C ASP A 100 5.55 24.23 -16.52
N GLY A 101 5.53 24.92 -17.67
CA GLY A 101 6.70 25.30 -18.42
C GLY A 101 7.50 24.12 -18.99
N ALA A 102 6.83 23.20 -19.73
CA ALA A 102 7.51 22.08 -20.38
C ALA A 102 8.70 22.56 -21.24
N SER A 103 9.86 21.96 -21.01
CA SER A 103 11.11 22.28 -21.68
C SER A 103 11.85 21.00 -22.07
N SER A 104 12.44 20.96 -23.26
CA SER A 104 13.29 19.87 -23.71
C SER A 104 14.69 19.90 -23.09
N THR A 105 15.11 21.06 -22.57
CA THR A 105 16.44 21.26 -22.00
C THR A 105 16.49 21.25 -20.47
N ASP A 106 15.36 21.50 -19.82
CA ASP A 106 15.24 21.42 -18.36
C ASP A 106 14.08 20.51 -17.98
N PRO A 107 14.34 19.28 -17.51
CA PRO A 107 13.29 18.33 -17.12
C PRO A 107 12.64 18.65 -15.76
N ALA A 108 13.01 19.73 -15.08
CA ALA A 108 12.48 20.05 -13.74
C ALA A 108 10.96 20.25 -13.73
N TYR A 109 10.33 20.57 -14.86
CA TYR A 109 8.86 20.70 -14.97
C TYR A 109 8.09 19.42 -14.57
N VAL A 110 8.69 18.23 -14.72
CA VAL A 110 8.03 16.98 -14.31
C VAL A 110 7.88 16.84 -12.79
N LYS A 111 8.55 17.67 -12.01
CA LYS A 111 8.47 17.72 -10.55
C LYS A 111 7.57 18.85 -10.02
N LYS A 112 7.19 19.79 -10.89
CA LYS A 112 6.31 20.90 -10.51
C LYS A 112 4.86 20.46 -10.58
N PRO A 113 3.96 21.00 -9.73
CA PRO A 113 2.53 20.80 -9.89
C PRO A 113 2.04 21.23 -11.27
N MET A 114 1.10 20.46 -11.84
CA MET A 114 0.44 20.86 -13.10
C MET A 114 -0.31 22.18 -12.94
N VAL A 115 -0.40 22.94 -14.03
CA VAL A 115 -1.12 24.21 -14.11
C VAL A 115 -2.31 24.11 -15.06
N ASN A 116 -3.34 24.92 -14.82
CA ASN A 116 -4.52 24.94 -15.68
C ASN A 116 -4.36 25.88 -16.87
N ASN A 117 -4.70 25.39 -18.06
CA ASN A 117 -4.83 26.16 -19.28
C ASN A 117 -6.32 26.50 -19.50
N PRO A 118 -6.74 27.76 -19.33
CA PRO A 118 -8.15 28.16 -19.48
C PRO A 118 -8.74 27.86 -20.85
N ALA A 119 -7.91 27.88 -21.92
CA ALA A 119 -8.38 27.59 -23.29
C ALA A 119 -8.84 26.12 -23.45
N ARG A 120 -8.30 25.21 -22.63
CA ARG A 120 -8.63 23.76 -22.63
C ARG A 120 -9.56 23.35 -21.50
N PHE A 121 -9.84 24.26 -20.57
CA PHE A 121 -10.72 24.00 -19.42
C PHE A 121 -12.19 24.01 -19.85
N ALA A 122 -12.99 23.08 -19.33
CA ALA A 122 -14.44 23.01 -19.60
C ALA A 122 -15.16 24.18 -18.94
N THR A 123 -15.87 24.97 -19.75
CA THR A 123 -16.67 26.12 -19.30
C THR A 123 -18.03 25.68 -18.78
N GLY A 124 -18.78 26.63 -18.19
CA GLY A 124 -20.13 26.37 -17.66
C GLY A 124 -20.14 25.82 -16.24
N ALA A 125 -21.31 25.85 -15.63
CA ALA A 125 -21.52 25.31 -14.30
C ALA A 125 -21.26 23.81 -14.27
N LYS A 126 -20.79 23.30 -13.14
CA LYS A 126 -20.52 21.90 -12.88
C LYS A 126 -21.07 21.51 -11.52
N LYS A 127 -21.29 20.21 -11.31
CA LYS A 127 -21.69 19.71 -10.00
C LYS A 127 -20.78 18.55 -9.59
N VAL A 128 -20.21 18.62 -8.39
CA VAL A 128 -19.36 17.58 -7.81
C VAL A 128 -20.08 17.02 -6.58
N LEU A 129 -20.64 15.81 -6.72
CA LEU A 129 -21.57 15.25 -5.74
C LEU A 129 -22.72 16.25 -5.48
N ASP A 130 -22.79 16.84 -4.27
CA ASP A 130 -23.82 17.83 -3.91
C ASP A 130 -23.32 19.28 -4.01
N ALA A 131 -22.03 19.50 -4.33
CA ALA A 131 -21.45 20.84 -4.40
C ALA A 131 -21.58 21.44 -5.82
N ASP A 132 -22.17 22.64 -5.90
CA ASP A 132 -22.27 23.39 -7.16
C ASP A 132 -20.98 24.20 -7.39
N ILE A 133 -20.47 24.16 -8.61
CA ILE A 133 -19.36 24.96 -9.11
C ILE A 133 -19.92 25.95 -10.13
N PRO A 134 -19.89 27.27 -9.85
CA PRO A 134 -20.47 28.26 -10.74
C PRO A 134 -19.75 28.32 -12.10
N ALA A 135 -20.45 28.75 -13.14
CA ALA A 135 -19.91 28.89 -14.49
C ALA A 135 -18.72 29.87 -14.59
N THR A 136 -18.60 30.77 -13.62
CA THR A 136 -17.53 31.78 -13.52
C THR A 136 -16.26 31.25 -12.88
N ALA A 137 -16.27 30.03 -12.29
CA ALA A 137 -15.09 29.44 -11.67
C ALA A 137 -14.05 29.08 -12.72
N ASP A 138 -12.82 29.48 -12.47
CA ASP A 138 -11.65 29.00 -13.22
C ASP A 138 -11.26 27.57 -12.81
N GLY A 139 -10.23 27.01 -13.46
CA GLY A 139 -9.79 25.65 -13.17
C GLY A 139 -9.30 25.46 -11.73
N ALA A 140 -8.65 26.46 -11.13
CA ALA A 140 -8.15 26.39 -9.77
C ALA A 140 -9.29 26.42 -8.75
N ALA A 141 -10.25 27.31 -8.92
CA ALA A 141 -11.44 27.41 -8.05
C ALA A 141 -12.30 26.12 -8.15
N ALA A 142 -12.48 25.60 -9.37
CA ALA A 142 -13.19 24.34 -9.58
C ALA A 142 -12.47 23.14 -8.92
N MET A 143 -11.14 23.05 -9.06
CA MET A 143 -10.33 22.05 -8.41
C MET A 143 -10.44 22.13 -6.90
N LYS A 144 -10.32 23.35 -6.34
CA LYS A 144 -10.45 23.55 -4.90
C LYS A 144 -11.79 23.03 -4.37
N THR A 145 -12.90 23.39 -5.03
CA THR A 145 -14.24 22.92 -4.64
C THR A 145 -14.34 21.40 -4.72
N ALA A 146 -13.84 20.80 -5.79
CA ALA A 146 -13.87 19.34 -5.95
C ALA A 146 -13.07 18.62 -4.86
N MET A 147 -11.85 19.07 -4.57
CA MET A 147 -11.01 18.47 -3.54
C MET A 147 -11.59 18.65 -2.15
N ASP A 148 -12.16 19.83 -1.85
CA ASP A 148 -12.83 20.10 -0.58
C ASP A 148 -14.06 19.18 -0.41
N THR A 149 -14.86 19.01 -1.44
CA THR A 149 -16.04 18.15 -1.42
C THR A 149 -15.67 16.69 -1.18
N LEU A 150 -14.69 16.18 -1.92
CA LEU A 150 -14.23 14.79 -1.77
C LEU A 150 -13.59 14.56 -0.39
N ALA A 151 -12.71 15.43 0.06
CA ALA A 151 -12.02 15.27 1.35
C ALA A 151 -12.97 15.37 2.56
N ASN A 152 -14.04 16.16 2.44
CA ASN A 152 -15.04 16.33 3.48
C ASN A 152 -16.15 15.27 3.46
N HIS A 153 -16.20 14.42 2.44
CA HIS A 153 -17.22 13.38 2.35
C HIS A 153 -17.13 12.42 3.55
N PRO A 154 -18.26 12.03 4.18
CA PRO A 154 -18.25 11.20 5.40
C PRO A 154 -17.61 9.81 5.19
N ASN A 155 -17.63 9.28 3.98
CA ASN A 155 -17.04 7.98 3.65
C ASN A 155 -15.52 7.92 3.77
N VAL A 156 -14.81 9.05 3.63
CA VAL A 156 -13.33 9.05 3.55
C VAL A 156 -12.70 8.43 4.80
N GLY A 157 -13.22 8.80 5.99
CA GLY A 157 -12.71 8.28 7.25
C GLY A 157 -12.76 6.75 7.35
N PRO A 158 -13.95 6.12 7.26
CA PRO A 158 -14.05 4.66 7.34
C PRO A 158 -13.40 3.94 6.15
N PHE A 159 -13.45 4.49 4.94
CA PHE A 159 -12.88 3.89 3.74
C PHE A 159 -11.34 3.84 3.79
N LEU A 160 -10.69 4.97 4.00
CA LEU A 160 -9.24 5.04 4.07
C LEU A 160 -8.69 4.55 5.42
N GLY A 161 -9.41 4.81 6.51
CA GLY A 161 -9.04 4.33 7.83
C GLY A 161 -8.91 2.81 7.88
N ARG A 162 -9.88 2.07 7.33
CA ARG A 162 -9.80 0.61 7.19
C ARG A 162 -8.58 0.18 6.38
N GLN A 163 -8.28 0.84 5.26
CA GLN A 163 -7.12 0.50 4.43
C GLN A 163 -5.80 0.79 5.16
N LEU A 164 -5.70 1.88 5.92
CA LEU A 164 -4.53 2.16 6.74
C LEU A 164 -4.32 1.11 7.82
N ILE A 165 -5.38 0.67 8.50
CA ILE A 165 -5.30 -0.44 9.46
C ILE A 165 -4.79 -1.71 8.77
N GLN A 166 -5.34 -2.05 7.60
CA GLN A 166 -4.93 -3.22 6.84
C GLN A 166 -3.46 -3.17 6.40
N ARG A 167 -2.96 -1.99 6.04
CA ARG A 167 -1.56 -1.84 5.65
C ARG A 167 -0.60 -1.89 6.82
N LEU A 168 -0.96 -1.31 7.96
CA LEU A 168 -0.04 -1.06 9.06
C LEU A 168 -0.16 -2.09 10.19
N VAL A 169 -1.31 -2.74 10.38
CA VAL A 169 -1.59 -3.57 11.55
C VAL A 169 -2.12 -4.96 11.20
N THR A 170 -3.37 -5.08 10.73
CA THR A 170 -4.06 -6.37 10.56
C THR A 170 -4.93 -6.41 9.32
N SER A 171 -4.99 -7.57 8.66
CA SER A 171 -5.76 -7.75 7.42
C SER A 171 -7.27 -7.67 7.61
N HIS A 172 -7.78 -7.97 8.81
CA HIS A 172 -9.21 -8.01 9.11
C HIS A 172 -9.52 -7.24 10.41
N PRO A 173 -9.52 -5.89 10.34
CA PRO A 173 -9.84 -5.07 11.51
C PRO A 173 -11.30 -5.24 11.92
N SER A 174 -11.58 -5.17 13.23
CA SER A 174 -12.95 -5.16 13.73
C SER A 174 -13.69 -3.88 13.30
N PRO A 175 -15.03 -3.94 13.14
CA PRO A 175 -15.84 -2.73 12.90
C PRO A 175 -15.61 -1.64 13.95
N ALA A 176 -15.43 -2.02 15.23
CA ALA A 176 -15.16 -1.08 16.31
C ALA A 176 -13.82 -0.35 16.15
N TYR A 177 -12.78 -1.04 15.69
CA TYR A 177 -11.49 -0.44 15.40
C TYR A 177 -11.58 0.57 14.23
N VAL A 178 -12.25 0.18 13.15
CA VAL A 178 -12.50 1.08 12.02
C VAL A 178 -13.26 2.33 12.49
N ALA A 179 -14.29 2.18 13.32
CA ALA A 179 -15.08 3.31 13.84
C ALA A 179 -14.23 4.29 14.67
N ARG A 180 -13.34 3.78 15.53
CA ARG A 180 -12.44 4.64 16.33
C ARG A 180 -11.49 5.45 15.45
N VAL A 181 -10.88 4.80 14.44
CA VAL A 181 -9.99 5.49 13.49
C VAL A 181 -10.75 6.49 12.63
N ALA A 182 -11.96 6.15 12.17
CA ALA A 182 -12.83 7.05 11.42
C ALA A 182 -13.28 8.27 12.27
N GLY A 183 -13.46 8.09 13.56
CA GLY A 183 -13.73 9.18 14.51
C GLY A 183 -12.57 10.18 14.58
N VAL A 184 -11.33 9.70 14.70
CA VAL A 184 -10.13 10.56 14.68
C VAL A 184 -9.92 11.20 13.30
N TRP A 185 -10.30 10.51 12.21
CA TRP A 185 -10.31 11.13 10.89
C TRP A 185 -11.27 12.32 10.80
N ALA A 186 -12.45 12.19 11.39
CA ALA A 186 -13.45 13.25 11.37
C ALA A 186 -13.03 14.46 12.22
N ASP A 187 -12.40 14.22 13.36
CA ASP A 187 -11.88 15.24 14.27
C ASP A 187 -10.71 14.66 15.09
N ASN A 188 -9.55 15.29 14.97
CA ASN A 188 -8.34 14.91 15.73
C ASN A 188 -8.36 15.31 17.22
N GLY A 189 -9.48 15.83 17.72
CA GLY A 189 -9.65 16.39 19.06
C GLY A 189 -9.36 17.90 19.16
N ALA A 190 -8.99 18.53 18.03
CA ALA A 190 -8.75 19.97 17.92
C ALA A 190 -9.59 20.61 16.79
N GLY A 191 -10.64 19.94 16.33
CA GLY A 191 -11.50 20.40 15.22
C GLY A 191 -10.89 20.23 13.83
N VAL A 192 -9.84 19.45 13.67
CA VAL A 192 -9.17 19.25 12.37
C VAL A 192 -9.54 17.88 11.80
N ARG A 193 -10.20 17.90 10.64
CA ARG A 193 -10.50 16.70 9.84
C ARG A 193 -9.29 16.31 8.98
N GLY A 194 -9.05 14.99 8.85
CA GLY A 194 -8.03 14.44 7.95
C GLY A 194 -6.58 14.72 8.37
N ASP A 195 -6.33 14.92 9.67
CA ASP A 195 -4.99 14.98 10.25
C ASP A 195 -4.36 13.59 10.21
N LEU A 196 -3.51 13.35 9.21
CA LEU A 196 -2.89 12.04 8.98
C LEU A 196 -1.97 11.61 10.13
N LYS A 197 -1.33 12.55 10.83
CA LYS A 197 -0.51 12.23 12.01
C LYS A 197 -1.37 11.67 13.14
N ALA A 198 -2.50 12.31 13.40
CA ALA A 198 -3.46 11.83 14.41
C ALA A 198 -4.05 10.48 14.02
N VAL A 199 -4.41 10.31 12.73
CA VAL A 199 -4.95 9.05 12.20
C VAL A 199 -3.94 7.90 12.32
N VAL A 200 -2.69 8.09 11.88
CA VAL A 200 -1.64 7.07 12.00
C VAL A 200 -1.38 6.72 13.46
N ARG A 201 -1.36 7.72 14.34
CA ARG A 201 -1.26 7.50 15.78
C ARG A 201 -2.43 6.66 16.31
N ALA A 202 -3.67 6.97 15.91
CA ALA A 202 -4.84 6.20 16.29
C ALA A 202 -4.75 4.75 15.80
N VAL A 203 -4.31 4.53 14.56
CA VAL A 203 -4.09 3.19 14.00
C VAL A 203 -3.07 2.40 14.84
N LEU A 204 -1.90 2.96 15.12
CA LEU A 204 -0.81 2.22 15.75
C LEU A 204 -0.95 2.04 17.27
N LEU A 205 -1.68 2.93 17.94
CA LEU A 205 -1.84 2.92 19.40
C LEU A 205 -3.21 2.39 19.85
N ASP A 206 -4.07 1.98 18.93
CA ASP A 206 -5.35 1.37 19.27
C ASP A 206 -5.15 0.11 20.14
N SER A 207 -6.08 -0.15 21.07
CA SER A 207 -6.02 -1.33 21.92
C SER A 207 -6.00 -2.63 21.12
N GLU A 208 -6.71 -2.69 19.99
CA GLU A 208 -6.73 -3.88 19.12
C GLU A 208 -5.37 -4.08 18.41
N ALA A 209 -4.68 -2.99 18.03
CA ALA A 209 -3.33 -3.07 17.47
C ALA A 209 -2.26 -3.49 18.48
N ARG A 210 -2.51 -3.24 19.77
CA ARG A 210 -1.54 -3.46 20.86
C ARG A 210 -1.80 -4.73 21.67
N SER A 211 -2.97 -5.33 21.51
CA SER A 211 -3.31 -6.59 22.16
C SER A 211 -2.65 -7.77 21.45
N ALA A 212 -2.32 -8.80 22.22
CA ALA A 212 -1.81 -10.04 21.63
C ALA A 212 -2.85 -10.64 20.65
N ALA A 213 -2.41 -10.89 19.45
CA ALA A 213 -3.25 -11.47 18.40
C ALA A 213 -3.41 -12.98 18.63
N THR A 214 -4.34 -13.36 19.50
CA THR A 214 -4.57 -14.75 19.94
C THR A 214 -5.54 -15.53 19.04
N ALA A 215 -6.43 -14.84 18.31
CA ALA A 215 -7.36 -15.52 17.40
C ALA A 215 -6.61 -16.19 16.25
N PRO A 216 -7.01 -17.40 15.81
CA PRO A 216 -6.36 -18.09 14.67
C PRO A 216 -6.33 -17.28 13.38
N SER A 217 -7.35 -16.42 13.16
CA SER A 217 -7.48 -15.55 12.01
C SER A 217 -6.80 -14.17 12.18
N ALA A 218 -6.21 -13.89 13.35
CA ALA A 218 -5.58 -12.61 13.62
C ALA A 218 -4.20 -12.53 12.97
N GLY A 219 -3.86 -11.34 12.52
CA GLY A 219 -2.58 -11.04 11.91
C GLY A 219 -2.70 -10.63 10.45
N LYS A 220 -1.54 -10.64 9.80
CA LYS A 220 -1.37 -10.16 8.43
C LYS A 220 -0.26 -10.95 7.76
N LEU A 221 -0.50 -11.43 6.54
CA LEU A 221 0.56 -12.02 5.72
C LEU A 221 1.54 -10.91 5.32
N ARG A 222 2.82 -11.09 5.66
CA ARG A 222 3.87 -10.14 5.26
C ARG A 222 4.00 -10.13 3.74
N GLU A 223 3.95 -8.95 3.16
CA GLU A 223 4.13 -8.80 1.72
C GLU A 223 5.55 -9.24 1.31
N PRO A 224 5.73 -9.84 0.13
CA PRO A 224 7.05 -10.30 -0.33
C PRO A 224 8.13 -9.22 -0.28
N VAL A 225 7.79 -7.97 -0.64
CA VAL A 225 8.73 -6.84 -0.55
C VAL A 225 9.10 -6.51 0.90
N GLN A 226 8.18 -6.65 1.85
CA GLN A 226 8.47 -6.42 3.28
C GLN A 226 9.45 -7.48 3.82
N ARG A 227 9.30 -8.74 3.39
CA ARG A 227 10.23 -9.83 3.76
C ARG A 227 11.63 -9.55 3.24
N LEU A 228 11.76 -9.11 1.99
CA LEU A 228 13.06 -8.73 1.41
C LEU A 228 13.69 -7.56 2.17
N LEU A 229 12.92 -6.51 2.45
CA LEU A 229 13.41 -5.36 3.20
C LEU A 229 13.82 -5.73 4.63
N GLN A 230 13.08 -6.62 5.28
CA GLN A 230 13.42 -7.11 6.61
C GLN A 230 14.73 -7.90 6.60
N TRP A 231 14.92 -8.81 5.64
CA TRP A 231 16.20 -9.49 5.43
C TRP A 231 17.33 -8.48 5.28
N GLY A 232 17.20 -7.53 4.38
CA GLY A 232 18.23 -6.52 4.13
C GLY A 232 18.61 -5.71 5.38
N ARG A 233 17.59 -5.27 6.15
CA ARG A 233 17.78 -4.50 7.38
C ARG A 233 18.36 -5.35 8.52
N SER A 234 17.89 -6.58 8.70
CA SER A 234 18.33 -7.47 9.78
C SER A 234 19.79 -7.89 9.64
N PHE A 235 20.28 -7.99 8.40
CA PHE A 235 21.64 -8.44 8.11
C PHE A 235 22.53 -7.35 7.49
N GLY A 236 22.20 -6.08 7.70
CA GLY A 236 23.04 -4.95 7.27
C GLY A 236 23.38 -4.98 5.79
N ALA A 237 22.42 -5.33 4.93
CA ALA A 237 22.63 -5.33 3.50
C ALA A 237 23.10 -3.96 3.00
N ALA A 238 24.12 -3.95 2.15
CA ALA A 238 24.76 -2.75 1.65
C ALA A 238 24.89 -2.78 0.13
N SER A 239 24.84 -1.59 -0.46
CA SER A 239 25.11 -1.32 -1.87
C SER A 239 26.43 -0.55 -1.99
N PRO A 240 27.50 -1.12 -2.54
CA PRO A 240 28.78 -0.43 -2.67
C PRO A 240 28.74 0.85 -3.49
N THR A 241 27.85 0.89 -4.49
CA THR A 241 27.67 2.08 -5.35
C THR A 241 26.64 3.07 -4.81
N GLY A 242 25.85 2.68 -3.81
CA GLY A 242 24.70 3.45 -3.31
C GLY A 242 23.47 3.44 -4.23
N LEU A 243 23.52 2.73 -5.36
CA LEU A 243 22.41 2.69 -6.33
C LEU A 243 21.30 1.72 -5.95
N TRP A 244 21.57 0.75 -5.08
CA TRP A 244 20.59 -0.25 -4.62
C TRP A 244 19.91 -1.00 -5.77
N ASN A 245 20.63 -1.28 -6.84
CA ASN A 245 20.07 -1.93 -8.02
C ASN A 245 19.82 -3.42 -7.77
N ILE A 246 18.59 -3.75 -7.39
CA ILE A 246 18.11 -5.13 -7.17
C ILE A 246 17.35 -5.70 -8.37
N GLY A 247 17.17 -4.91 -9.44
CA GLY A 247 16.40 -5.28 -10.62
C GLY A 247 14.89 -5.33 -10.39
N ASP A 248 14.17 -5.83 -11.39
CA ASP A 248 12.72 -6.00 -11.34
C ASP A 248 12.35 -7.27 -10.54
N THR A 249 11.52 -7.11 -9.52
CA THR A 249 11.07 -8.19 -8.64
C THR A 249 9.63 -8.64 -8.91
N THR A 250 8.99 -8.17 -9.99
CA THR A 250 7.58 -8.47 -10.30
C THR A 250 7.31 -9.88 -10.84
N ASN A 251 8.31 -10.59 -11.35
CA ASN A 251 8.10 -11.94 -11.87
C ASN A 251 7.70 -12.91 -10.75
N PRO A 252 6.50 -13.52 -10.80
CA PRO A 252 6.01 -14.37 -9.72
C PRO A 252 6.69 -15.75 -9.65
N ALA A 253 7.23 -16.25 -10.76
CA ALA A 253 7.85 -17.59 -10.81
C ALA A 253 9.31 -17.59 -10.36
N THR A 254 10.04 -16.48 -10.52
CA THR A 254 11.48 -16.41 -10.27
C THR A 254 11.90 -15.33 -9.30
N ARG A 255 10.96 -14.49 -8.85
CA ARG A 255 11.20 -13.34 -7.98
C ARG A 255 10.11 -13.26 -6.90
N LEU A 256 9.73 -12.06 -6.52
CA LEU A 256 8.78 -11.81 -5.42
C LEU A 256 7.32 -11.74 -5.86
N GLY A 257 7.02 -11.61 -7.16
CA GLY A 257 5.67 -11.27 -7.63
C GLY A 257 5.22 -9.86 -7.25
N GLN A 258 6.12 -9.05 -6.70
CA GLN A 258 5.83 -7.71 -6.21
C GLN A 258 7.07 -6.81 -6.35
N SER A 259 6.87 -5.57 -6.79
CA SER A 259 7.91 -4.54 -6.80
C SER A 259 7.28 -3.16 -6.51
N PRO A 260 7.88 -2.33 -5.66
CA PRO A 260 7.37 -0.99 -5.41
C PRO A 260 7.18 -0.19 -6.71
N LEU A 261 6.10 0.56 -6.82
CA LEU A 261 5.73 1.40 -7.96
C LEU A 261 5.51 0.65 -9.29
N ARG A 262 5.38 -0.67 -9.28
CA ARG A 262 5.17 -1.51 -10.47
C ARG A 262 3.93 -2.40 -10.35
N SER A 263 2.88 -1.90 -9.72
CA SER A 263 1.61 -2.63 -9.66
C SER A 263 1.03 -2.86 -11.06
N PRO A 264 0.35 -4.00 -11.29
CA PRO A 264 -0.18 -4.36 -12.61
C PRO A 264 -1.39 -3.52 -13.03
N SER A 265 -2.02 -2.81 -12.08
CA SER A 265 -3.19 -1.96 -12.34
C SER A 265 -3.38 -0.93 -11.23
N VAL A 266 -4.37 -0.06 -11.39
CA VAL A 266 -4.82 0.92 -10.38
C VAL A 266 -5.28 0.27 -9.07
N PHE A 267 -5.63 -1.01 -9.08
CA PHE A 267 -6.02 -1.77 -7.90
C PHE A 267 -4.85 -2.26 -7.06
N ASN A 268 -3.62 -1.85 -7.39
CA ASN A 268 -2.41 -2.31 -6.72
C ASN A 268 -2.16 -3.82 -6.94
N PHE A 269 -1.37 -4.44 -6.11
CA PHE A 269 -1.07 -5.88 -6.14
C PHE A 269 -2.19 -6.72 -5.51
N PHE A 270 -3.02 -6.13 -4.66
CA PHE A 270 -4.14 -6.78 -4.00
C PHE A 270 -5.21 -5.78 -3.56
N ARG A 271 -6.46 -6.23 -3.48
CA ARG A 271 -7.63 -5.42 -3.14
C ARG A 271 -7.94 -5.48 -1.65
N PRO A 272 -8.31 -4.38 -0.99
CA PRO A 272 -8.61 -4.34 0.45
C PRO A 272 -9.69 -5.32 0.91
N GLY A 273 -10.66 -5.61 0.03
CA GLY A 273 -11.77 -6.52 0.32
C GLY A 273 -11.53 -7.98 -0.06
N TYR A 274 -10.31 -8.37 -0.45
CA TYR A 274 -10.06 -9.74 -0.89
C TYR A 274 -10.21 -10.75 0.25
N VAL A 275 -10.95 -11.81 -0.04
CA VAL A 275 -11.18 -12.97 0.83
C VAL A 275 -10.66 -14.20 0.08
N PRO A 276 -9.71 -14.98 0.63
CA PRO A 276 -9.13 -16.12 -0.06
C PRO A 276 -10.17 -17.22 -0.31
N PRO A 277 -10.52 -17.55 -1.57
CA PRO A 277 -11.51 -18.59 -1.87
C PRO A 277 -10.99 -19.98 -1.49
N GLY A 278 -11.89 -20.90 -1.17
CA GLY A 278 -11.54 -22.29 -0.85
C GLY A 278 -10.74 -22.49 0.45
N SER A 279 -10.75 -21.50 1.33
CA SER A 279 -10.02 -21.51 2.60
C SER A 279 -10.96 -21.33 3.80
N THR A 280 -10.50 -21.63 5.01
CA THR A 280 -11.23 -21.32 6.25
C THR A 280 -11.49 -19.81 6.39
N LEU A 281 -10.57 -18.96 5.91
CA LEU A 281 -10.79 -17.52 5.85
C LEU A 281 -11.95 -17.18 4.92
N GLY A 282 -12.03 -17.86 3.77
CA GLY A 282 -13.12 -17.73 2.81
C GLY A 282 -14.48 -18.11 3.39
N THR A 283 -14.55 -19.25 4.05
CA THR A 283 -15.78 -19.73 4.70
C THR A 283 -16.31 -18.74 5.74
N ASN A 284 -15.42 -18.05 6.45
CA ASN A 284 -15.76 -17.10 7.50
C ASN A 284 -15.80 -15.64 7.02
N ALA A 285 -15.71 -15.39 5.71
CA ALA A 285 -15.69 -14.07 5.10
C ALA A 285 -14.62 -13.12 5.69
N ILE A 286 -13.47 -13.67 6.11
CA ILE A 286 -12.36 -12.92 6.70
C ILE A 286 -11.48 -12.35 5.59
N THR A 287 -11.33 -11.04 5.54
CA THR A 287 -10.45 -10.38 4.57
C THR A 287 -8.98 -10.68 4.86
N ALA A 288 -8.25 -11.03 3.80
CA ALA A 288 -6.80 -11.25 3.85
C ALA A 288 -6.18 -10.80 2.52
N PRO A 289 -6.07 -9.47 2.28
CA PRO A 289 -5.71 -8.89 1.00
C PRO A 289 -4.40 -9.42 0.42
N GLU A 290 -3.39 -9.59 1.25
CA GLU A 290 -2.05 -9.99 0.85
C GLU A 290 -1.99 -11.41 0.25
N PHE A 291 -2.98 -12.25 0.54
CA PHE A 291 -3.07 -13.59 -0.04
C PHE A 291 -3.35 -13.59 -1.56
N GLN A 292 -3.74 -12.45 -2.15
CA GLN A 292 -3.75 -12.33 -3.61
C GLN A 292 -2.36 -12.49 -4.25
N LEU A 293 -1.30 -12.25 -3.47
CA LEU A 293 0.10 -12.46 -3.89
C LEU A 293 0.61 -13.87 -3.57
N CYS A 294 -0.22 -14.75 -3.01
CA CYS A 294 0.21 -16.08 -2.55
C CYS A 294 -0.50 -17.18 -3.35
N ASN A 295 0.27 -17.82 -4.22
CA ASN A 295 -0.10 -19.03 -4.95
C ASN A 295 1.13 -19.93 -5.10
N GLU A 296 0.98 -21.08 -5.73
CA GLU A 296 2.05 -22.08 -5.86
C GLU A 296 3.30 -21.49 -6.54
N SER A 297 3.11 -20.73 -7.62
CA SER A 297 4.22 -20.11 -8.35
C SER A 297 4.95 -19.07 -7.53
N THR A 298 4.21 -18.19 -6.84
CA THR A 298 4.82 -17.13 -6.02
C THR A 298 5.49 -17.68 -4.77
N ALA A 299 4.98 -18.77 -4.18
CA ALA A 299 5.60 -19.43 -3.04
C ALA A 299 6.96 -20.06 -3.42
N ALA A 300 6.99 -20.81 -4.52
CA ALA A 300 8.23 -21.38 -5.06
C ALA A 300 9.22 -20.30 -5.51
N GLY A 301 8.74 -19.28 -6.24
CA GLY A 301 9.53 -18.14 -6.69
C GLY A 301 10.17 -17.37 -5.53
N TYR A 302 9.43 -17.14 -4.48
CA TYR A 302 9.93 -16.50 -3.25
C TYR A 302 11.07 -17.29 -2.60
N LEU A 303 10.89 -18.60 -2.40
CA LEU A 303 11.90 -19.44 -1.76
C LEU A 303 13.20 -19.51 -2.57
N ASN A 304 13.11 -19.69 -3.88
CA ASN A 304 14.27 -19.73 -4.77
C ASN A 304 15.00 -18.38 -4.83
N PHE A 305 14.23 -17.29 -4.89
CA PHE A 305 14.80 -15.94 -4.87
C PHE A 305 15.48 -15.64 -3.55
N LEU A 306 14.84 -15.98 -2.42
CA LEU A 306 15.38 -15.75 -1.08
C LEU A 306 16.66 -16.58 -0.85
N GLN A 307 16.68 -17.83 -1.26
CA GLN A 307 17.88 -18.68 -1.19
C GLN A 307 19.08 -18.02 -1.90
N THR A 308 18.84 -17.49 -3.10
CA THR A 308 19.88 -16.77 -3.87
C THR A 308 20.29 -15.47 -3.17
N ALA A 309 19.32 -14.70 -2.68
CA ALA A 309 19.57 -13.44 -1.98
C ALA A 309 20.42 -13.64 -0.73
N ILE A 310 20.12 -14.66 0.07
CA ILE A 310 20.85 -15.00 1.29
C ILE A 310 22.28 -15.42 0.98
N ALA A 311 22.48 -16.33 0.02
CA ALA A 311 23.79 -16.91 -0.25
C ALA A 311 24.71 -16.00 -1.07
N SER A 312 24.15 -15.21 -2.01
CA SER A 312 24.94 -14.50 -3.04
C SER A 312 24.66 -13.01 -3.10
N GLY A 313 23.58 -12.53 -2.44
CA GLY A 313 23.06 -11.19 -2.60
C GLY A 313 22.16 -11.03 -3.83
N ILE A 314 21.75 -9.79 -4.10
CA ILE A 314 20.87 -9.42 -5.21
C ILE A 314 21.57 -8.31 -6.00
N GLY A 315 22.06 -8.61 -7.18
CA GLY A 315 22.91 -7.68 -7.91
C GLY A 315 24.14 -7.29 -7.08
N GLU A 316 24.30 -5.99 -6.84
CA GLU A 316 25.38 -5.49 -5.98
C GLU A 316 25.07 -5.52 -4.48
N VAL A 317 23.80 -5.71 -4.11
CA VAL A 317 23.35 -5.63 -2.72
C VAL A 317 23.64 -6.94 -2.00
N LYS A 318 24.48 -6.89 -0.97
CA LYS A 318 24.89 -8.05 -0.18
C LYS A 318 24.70 -7.81 1.32
N ALA A 319 24.24 -8.84 2.00
CA ALA A 319 24.15 -8.86 3.47
C ALA A 319 25.48 -9.30 4.10
N SER A 320 25.65 -8.98 5.38
CA SER A 320 26.77 -9.44 6.21
C SER A 320 26.24 -10.36 7.31
N TYR A 321 26.86 -11.52 7.47
CA TYR A 321 26.48 -12.53 8.47
C TYR A 321 27.58 -12.77 9.50
N THR A 322 28.39 -11.78 9.79
CA THR A 322 29.55 -11.92 10.69
C THR A 322 29.12 -12.36 12.11
N ALA A 323 28.04 -11.82 12.63
CA ALA A 323 27.53 -12.19 13.95
C ALA A 323 26.96 -13.62 13.97
N GLU A 324 26.24 -13.99 12.92
CA GLU A 324 25.60 -15.30 12.77
C GLU A 324 26.64 -16.43 12.55
N LEU A 325 27.72 -16.12 11.81
CA LEU A 325 28.84 -17.05 11.61
C LEU A 325 29.54 -17.40 12.92
N ALA A 326 29.59 -16.48 13.89
CA ALA A 326 30.13 -16.76 15.22
C ALA A 326 29.30 -17.79 16.01
N LEU A 327 27.98 -17.85 15.73
CA LEU A 327 27.05 -18.82 16.33
C LEU A 327 26.93 -20.12 15.53
N ALA A 328 27.54 -20.21 14.34
CA ALA A 328 27.28 -21.29 13.40
C ALA A 328 27.64 -22.69 13.91
N THR A 329 28.49 -22.84 14.94
CA THR A 329 28.81 -24.13 15.53
C THR A 329 27.76 -24.63 16.53
N ASP A 330 26.94 -23.74 17.07
CA ASP A 330 25.82 -24.01 17.96
C ASP A 330 24.48 -23.75 17.23
N ALA A 331 23.89 -24.78 16.64
CA ALA A 331 22.68 -24.64 15.88
C ALA A 331 21.46 -24.14 16.67
N PRO A 332 21.21 -24.60 17.91
CA PRO A 332 20.18 -24.03 18.79
C PRO A 332 20.37 -22.54 19.07
N ALA A 333 21.56 -22.11 19.44
CA ALA A 333 21.86 -20.70 19.71
C ALA A 333 21.69 -19.82 18.45
N LEU A 334 22.18 -20.29 17.30
CA LEU A 334 22.00 -19.61 16.01
C LEU A 334 20.53 -19.41 15.66
N VAL A 335 19.72 -20.47 15.76
CA VAL A 335 18.30 -20.42 15.41
C VAL A 335 17.52 -19.52 16.37
N ALA A 336 17.85 -19.55 17.69
CA ALA A 336 17.18 -18.69 18.68
C ALA A 336 17.48 -17.20 18.44
N ASP A 337 18.73 -16.83 18.16
CA ASP A 337 19.11 -15.45 17.82
C ASP A 337 18.39 -14.95 16.56
N LEU A 338 18.41 -15.77 15.50
CA LEU A 338 17.76 -15.46 14.25
C LEU A 338 16.23 -15.35 14.39
N ALA A 339 15.60 -16.24 15.17
CA ALA A 339 14.17 -16.22 15.42
C ALA A 339 13.75 -14.95 16.16
N LEU A 340 14.52 -14.55 17.18
CA LEU A 340 14.28 -13.30 17.90
C LEU A 340 14.41 -12.08 16.97
N ARG A 341 15.48 -12.02 16.19
CA ARG A 341 15.76 -10.90 15.28
C ARG A 341 14.74 -10.75 14.16
N LEU A 342 14.28 -11.86 13.57
CA LEU A 342 13.37 -11.86 12.42
C LEU A 342 11.89 -11.74 12.81
N SER A 343 11.51 -12.24 13.99
CA SER A 343 10.11 -12.32 14.39
C SER A 343 9.76 -11.62 15.70
N GLY A 344 10.76 -11.13 16.46
CA GLY A 344 10.50 -10.54 17.77
C GLY A 344 9.94 -11.54 18.80
N GLY A 345 10.21 -12.84 18.63
CA GLY A 345 9.70 -13.90 19.50
C GLY A 345 8.42 -14.57 18.99
N GLY A 346 7.98 -14.26 17.76
CA GLY A 346 6.78 -14.84 17.18
C GLY A 346 6.92 -16.28 16.64
N ILE A 347 8.14 -16.84 16.62
CA ILE A 347 8.39 -18.24 16.20
C ILE A 347 8.41 -19.13 17.43
N SER A 348 7.59 -20.20 17.45
CA SER A 348 7.46 -21.11 18.58
C SER A 348 8.74 -21.88 18.87
N ALA A 349 8.91 -22.33 20.12
CA ALA A 349 10.04 -23.16 20.52
C ALA A 349 10.10 -24.49 19.74
N GLU A 350 8.94 -25.05 19.37
CA GLU A 350 8.84 -26.27 18.55
C GLU A 350 9.39 -26.06 17.14
N THR A 351 9.00 -24.97 16.46
CA THR A 351 9.51 -24.60 15.13
C THR A 351 11.02 -24.33 15.22
N GLN A 352 11.49 -23.61 16.24
CA GLN A 352 12.91 -23.35 16.44
C GLN A 352 13.69 -24.65 16.63
N ALA A 353 13.22 -25.58 17.46
CA ALA A 353 13.88 -26.87 17.68
C ALA A 353 13.93 -27.73 16.41
N THR A 354 12.86 -27.73 15.62
CA THR A 354 12.79 -28.43 14.33
C THR A 354 13.84 -27.88 13.35
N ILE A 355 13.93 -26.55 13.23
CA ILE A 355 14.91 -25.89 12.36
C ILE A 355 16.33 -26.15 12.88
N ALA A 356 16.58 -26.01 14.19
CA ALA A 356 17.88 -26.27 14.77
C ALA A 356 18.37 -27.71 14.50
N THR A 357 17.49 -28.70 14.62
CA THR A 357 17.78 -30.10 14.28
C THR A 357 18.16 -30.25 12.82
N ALA A 358 17.39 -29.65 11.91
CA ALA A 358 17.68 -29.71 10.49
C ALA A 358 19.01 -29.06 10.12
N VAL A 359 19.29 -27.86 10.60
CA VAL A 359 20.54 -27.15 10.27
C VAL A 359 21.77 -27.77 10.96
N ALA A 360 21.60 -28.47 12.09
CA ALA A 360 22.69 -29.22 12.75
C ALA A 360 23.27 -30.33 11.88
N THR A 361 22.51 -30.86 10.92
CA THR A 361 23.01 -31.88 9.95
C THR A 361 24.06 -31.31 8.99
N ILE A 362 24.12 -29.98 8.81
CA ILE A 362 25.13 -29.34 7.98
C ILE A 362 26.44 -29.26 8.78
N ASN A 363 27.50 -29.80 8.22
CA ASN A 363 28.81 -29.80 8.87
C ASN A 363 29.39 -28.39 9.02
N ALA A 364 29.56 -27.89 10.24
CA ALA A 364 30.12 -26.56 10.55
C ALA A 364 31.65 -26.60 10.82
N GLY A 365 32.35 -27.67 10.44
CA GLY A 365 33.80 -27.80 10.64
C GLY A 365 34.63 -26.95 9.65
N THR A 366 34.03 -26.40 8.62
CA THR A 366 34.69 -25.51 7.65
C THR A 366 33.95 -24.17 7.57
N ASP A 367 34.61 -23.12 7.06
CA ASP A 367 33.97 -21.82 6.89
C ASP A 367 32.80 -21.87 5.89
N ALA A 368 32.94 -22.66 4.83
CA ALA A 368 31.83 -22.90 3.89
C ALA A 368 30.65 -23.63 4.58
N GLY A 369 30.93 -24.59 5.43
CA GLY A 369 29.92 -25.30 6.19
C GLY A 369 29.21 -24.40 7.20
N LYS A 370 29.95 -23.54 7.90
CA LYS A 370 29.36 -22.52 8.79
C LYS A 370 28.43 -21.58 8.02
N ALA A 371 28.89 -21.07 6.87
CA ALA A 371 28.08 -20.19 6.02
C ALA A 371 26.81 -20.89 5.54
N ASN A 372 26.91 -22.14 5.06
CA ASN A 372 25.75 -22.90 4.61
C ASN A 372 24.74 -23.14 5.75
N ARG A 373 25.22 -23.38 6.97
CA ARG A 373 24.36 -23.53 8.15
C ARG A 373 23.58 -22.24 8.46
N VAL A 374 24.25 -21.08 8.41
CA VAL A 374 23.63 -19.77 8.59
C VAL A 374 22.59 -19.51 7.48
N TYR A 375 22.94 -19.76 6.22
CA TYR A 375 22.02 -19.57 5.08
C TYR A 375 20.77 -20.43 5.20
N ALA A 376 20.94 -21.69 5.55
CA ALA A 376 19.82 -22.62 5.74
C ALA A 376 18.92 -22.19 6.90
N ALA A 377 19.51 -21.78 8.04
CA ALA A 377 18.74 -21.31 9.19
C ALA A 377 17.88 -20.06 8.85
N ILE A 378 18.47 -19.07 8.18
CA ILE A 378 17.75 -17.87 7.75
C ILE A 378 16.62 -18.24 6.78
N LEU A 379 16.90 -19.06 5.77
CA LEU A 379 15.92 -19.49 4.79
C LEU A 379 14.75 -20.23 5.43
N MET A 380 15.02 -21.20 6.30
CA MET A 380 13.96 -21.98 6.96
C MET A 380 13.10 -21.13 7.88
N LEU A 381 13.71 -20.22 8.64
CA LEU A 381 12.96 -19.28 9.49
C LEU A 381 12.07 -18.37 8.63
N MET A 382 12.61 -17.76 7.58
CA MET A 382 11.85 -16.86 6.69
C MET A 382 10.83 -17.59 5.81
N ALA A 383 10.90 -18.91 5.71
CA ALA A 383 9.91 -19.75 5.05
C ALA A 383 8.82 -20.27 6.00
N SER A 384 9.03 -20.16 7.34
CA SER A 384 8.07 -20.68 8.30
C SER A 384 6.76 -19.91 8.30
N PRO A 385 5.60 -20.57 8.48
CA PRO A 385 4.30 -19.90 8.58
C PRO A 385 4.26 -18.83 9.67
N GLU A 386 4.91 -19.07 10.81
CA GLU A 386 4.97 -18.15 11.94
C GLU A 386 5.75 -16.87 11.63
N TYR A 387 6.76 -16.94 10.75
CA TYR A 387 7.41 -15.75 10.21
C TYR A 387 6.57 -15.06 9.16
N LEU A 388 5.93 -15.81 8.26
CA LEU A 388 5.17 -15.24 7.16
C LEU A 388 3.94 -14.46 7.62
N ILE A 389 3.35 -14.84 8.76
CA ILE A 389 2.21 -14.15 9.36
C ILE A 389 2.73 -13.24 10.49
N GLN A 390 2.56 -11.95 10.30
CA GLN A 390 2.79 -10.97 11.36
C GLN A 390 1.57 -10.97 12.30
N LYS A 391 1.81 -11.26 13.56
CA LYS A 391 0.81 -11.17 14.63
C LYS A 391 1.14 -10.03 15.57
#